data_381bb99ed9aa633c1a1928929a922ddf
#
_entry.id   381bb99ed9aa633c1a1928929a922ddf
#
_cell.length_a   1.000
_cell.length_b   1.000
_cell.length_c   1.000
_cell.angle_alpha   90.00
_cell.angle_beta   90.00
_cell.angle_gamma   90.00
#
_symmetry.space_group_name_H-M   'P 1'
#
loop_
_entity.id
_entity.type
_entity.pdbx_description
1 polymer ?
#
loop_
_entity_poly.entity_id
_entity_poly.type
_entity_poly.pdbx_seq_one_letter_code
_entity_poly.pdbx_strand_id
1 'polypeptide(L)'
;RENKKLVLNKVIKNDLFQISSLDLQKKIDDFNNDLIVNQAQLFGPNIIQYKESTITSDGRILLNLTIYQQAHNYKEFSNKYDIEEKFSSPKCIYLRYDGIFSDMDIIEKKIDVYCYENNLITKPNIFVIMVEQSEDRVIADYFKEVI
;
A
#
# COMPACT_ATOMS: atom_id res chain seq x y z
N ARG A 1 3.72 3.27 16.59
CA ARG A 1 2.61 3.24 17.56
C ARG A 1 1.79 1.97 17.39
N GLU A 2 1.38 1.41 18.50
CA GLU A 2 0.55 0.21 18.55
C GLU A 2 -0.95 0.56 18.50
N ASN A 3 -1.75 -0.46 18.16
CA ASN A 3 -3.23 -0.40 18.17
C ASN A 3 -3.80 0.72 17.30
N LYS A 4 -3.14 0.99 16.19
CA LYS A 4 -3.64 1.92 15.20
C LYS A 4 -4.57 1.21 14.23
N LYS A 5 -5.54 1.96 13.72
CA LYS A 5 -6.55 1.46 12.80
C LYS A 5 -6.41 2.19 11.47
N LEU A 6 -6.38 1.42 10.39
CA LEU A 6 -6.46 1.96 9.04
C LEU A 6 -7.90 1.81 8.55
N VAL A 7 -8.52 2.92 8.17
CA VAL A 7 -9.90 2.93 7.64
C VAL A 7 -9.93 3.71 6.34
N LEU A 8 -10.50 3.09 5.31
CA LEU A 8 -10.69 3.72 4.00
C LEU A 8 -12.16 3.61 3.63
N ASN A 9 -12.69 4.64 2.97
CA ASN A 9 -14.09 4.68 2.54
C ASN A 9 -14.15 4.86 1.03
N LYS A 10 -15.18 4.26 0.40
CA LYS A 10 -15.47 4.42 -1.03
C LYS A 10 -14.26 4.00 -1.89
N VAL A 11 -13.88 2.75 -1.77
CA VAL A 11 -12.59 2.24 -2.25
C VAL A 11 -12.75 1.50 -3.57
N ILE A 12 -11.84 1.79 -4.49
CA ILE A 12 -11.59 1.01 -5.71
C ILE A 12 -10.30 0.24 -5.48
N LYS A 13 -10.31 -1.08 -5.72
CA LYS A 13 -9.19 -1.99 -5.43
C LYS A 13 -8.69 -2.62 -6.71
N ASN A 14 -7.37 -2.61 -6.90
CA ASN A 14 -6.72 -3.29 -8.00
C ASN A 14 -5.73 -4.30 -7.45
N ASP A 15 -6.07 -5.59 -7.57
CA ASP A 15 -5.19 -6.68 -7.14
C ASP A 15 -4.22 -7.03 -8.26
N LEU A 16 -2.93 -7.07 -7.93
CA LEU A 16 -1.86 -7.42 -8.86
C LEU A 16 -1.08 -8.60 -8.31
N PHE A 17 -0.88 -9.62 -9.16
CA PHE A 17 -0.24 -10.86 -8.78
C PHE A 17 1.02 -11.12 -9.61
N GLN A 18 2.10 -11.53 -8.95
CA GLN A 18 3.34 -11.96 -9.58
C GLN A 18 3.88 -10.94 -10.57
N ILE A 19 3.83 -9.66 -10.21
CA ILE A 19 4.41 -8.61 -11.06
C ILE A 19 5.86 -8.37 -10.69
N SER A 20 6.70 -8.09 -11.70
CA SER A 20 8.09 -7.72 -11.45
C SER A 20 8.15 -6.41 -10.68
N SER A 21 9.05 -6.32 -9.70
CA SER A 21 9.28 -5.09 -8.97
C SER A 21 9.68 -3.93 -9.90
N LEU A 22 10.27 -4.24 -11.05
CA LEU A 22 10.66 -3.24 -12.05
C LEU A 22 9.44 -2.63 -12.77
N ASP A 23 8.30 -3.33 -12.77
CA ASP A 23 7.07 -2.87 -13.43
C ASP A 23 6.11 -2.18 -12.46
N LEU A 24 6.46 -2.09 -11.18
CA LEU A 24 5.55 -1.57 -10.15
C LEU A 24 5.08 -0.16 -10.45
N GLN A 25 5.99 0.75 -10.77
CA GLN A 25 5.62 2.15 -11.03
C GLN A 25 4.70 2.28 -12.24
N LYS A 26 4.98 1.51 -13.29
CA LYS A 26 4.13 1.48 -14.48
C LYS A 26 2.72 1.00 -14.16
N LYS A 27 2.58 -0.03 -13.33
CA LYS A 27 1.28 -0.58 -12.92
C LYS A 27 0.49 0.43 -12.10
N ILE A 28 1.16 1.17 -11.21
CA ILE A 28 0.53 2.23 -10.42
C ILE A 28 0.04 3.34 -11.35
N ASP A 29 0.89 3.78 -12.28
CA ASP A 29 0.55 4.84 -13.24
C ASP A 29 -0.59 4.42 -14.15
N ASP A 30 -0.58 3.17 -14.65
CA ASP A 30 -1.66 2.65 -15.50
C ASP A 30 -3.01 2.66 -14.78
N PHE A 31 -3.02 2.26 -13.50
CA PHE A 31 -4.23 2.28 -12.68
C PHE A 31 -4.74 3.70 -12.50
N ASN A 32 -3.86 4.62 -12.10
CA ASN A 32 -4.23 6.01 -11.88
C ASN A 32 -4.73 6.68 -13.17
N ASN A 33 -4.06 6.42 -14.29
CA ASN A 33 -4.47 6.98 -15.59
C ASN A 33 -5.83 6.44 -16.03
N ASP A 34 -6.10 5.16 -15.80
CA ASP A 34 -7.39 4.56 -16.11
C ASP A 34 -8.52 5.22 -15.30
N LEU A 35 -8.29 5.46 -14.02
CA LEU A 35 -9.26 6.13 -13.17
C LEU A 35 -9.51 7.57 -13.63
N ILE A 36 -8.46 8.30 -13.98
CA ILE A 36 -8.57 9.70 -14.44
C ILE A 36 -9.32 9.77 -15.77
N VAL A 37 -8.97 8.92 -16.73
CA VAL A 37 -9.61 8.89 -18.05
C VAL A 37 -11.10 8.57 -17.94
N ASN A 38 -11.47 7.72 -16.98
CA ASN A 38 -12.88 7.34 -16.75
C ASN A 38 -13.57 8.23 -15.72
N GLN A 39 -13.01 9.40 -15.45
CA GLN A 39 -13.62 10.47 -14.66
C GLN A 39 -13.90 10.08 -13.20
N ALA A 40 -13.00 9.33 -12.60
CA ALA A 40 -13.09 9.05 -11.17
C ALA A 40 -12.94 10.33 -10.36
N GLN A 41 -13.82 10.50 -9.37
CA GLN A 41 -13.79 11.62 -8.44
C GLN A 41 -12.90 11.27 -7.25
N LEU A 42 -11.58 11.32 -7.49
CA LEU A 42 -10.57 10.85 -6.54
C LEU A 42 -10.46 11.73 -5.31
N PHE A 43 -10.23 11.10 -4.15
CA PHE A 43 -9.79 11.80 -2.95
C PHE A 43 -8.79 10.91 -2.20
N GLY A 44 -7.84 11.56 -1.53
CA GLY A 44 -6.77 10.88 -0.83
C GLY A 44 -5.73 10.25 -1.75
N PRO A 45 -4.59 9.84 -1.20
CA PRO A 45 -3.52 9.21 -1.96
C PRO A 45 -3.81 7.75 -2.27
N ASN A 46 -3.00 7.15 -3.16
CA ASN A 46 -2.97 5.70 -3.29
C ASN A 46 -2.48 5.07 -1.99
N ILE A 47 -3.07 3.94 -1.62
CA ILE A 47 -2.58 3.09 -0.56
C ILE A 47 -2.18 1.77 -1.19
N ILE A 48 -0.97 1.29 -0.93
CA ILE A 48 -0.49 0.04 -1.48
C ILE A 48 -0.35 -0.96 -0.34
N GLN A 49 -1.06 -2.07 -0.45
CA GLN A 49 -0.91 -3.20 0.46
C GLN A 49 0.05 -4.20 -0.18
N TYR A 50 1.26 -4.28 0.36
CA TYR A 50 2.21 -5.29 -0.04
C TYR A 50 1.92 -6.58 0.71
N LYS A 51 1.83 -7.67 -0.05
CA LYS A 51 1.65 -9.03 0.46
C LYS A 51 2.98 -9.77 0.34
N GLU A 52 2.96 -11.09 0.47
CA GLU A 52 4.17 -11.88 0.32
C GLU A 52 4.77 -11.71 -1.08
N SER A 53 6.10 -11.57 -1.13
CA SER A 53 6.85 -11.52 -2.37
C SER A 53 7.63 -12.81 -2.56
N THR A 54 8.02 -13.08 -3.81
CA THR A 54 8.88 -14.20 -4.14
C THR A 54 10.11 -13.74 -4.89
N ILE A 55 11.22 -14.44 -4.70
CA ILE A 55 12.44 -14.22 -5.46
C ILE A 55 12.63 -15.41 -6.38
N THR A 56 12.72 -15.16 -7.69
CA THR A 56 12.93 -16.20 -8.68
C THR A 56 14.36 -16.71 -8.65
N SER A 57 14.61 -17.86 -9.30
CA SER A 57 15.96 -18.46 -9.36
C SER A 57 16.98 -17.55 -10.05
N ASP A 58 16.53 -16.65 -10.95
CA ASP A 58 17.38 -15.69 -11.64
C ASP A 58 17.46 -14.33 -10.91
N GLY A 59 16.98 -14.25 -9.68
CA GLY A 59 17.12 -13.06 -8.83
C GLY A 59 16.05 -11.99 -9.02
N ARG A 60 15.01 -12.24 -9.81
CA ARG A 60 13.92 -11.27 -9.95
C ARG A 60 13.02 -11.30 -8.72
N ILE A 61 12.50 -10.15 -8.34
CA ILE A 61 11.51 -10.03 -7.25
C ILE A 61 10.14 -9.92 -7.88
N LEU A 62 9.25 -10.85 -7.52
CA LEU A 62 7.85 -10.84 -7.93
C LEU A 62 6.98 -10.42 -6.76
N LEU A 63 6.16 -9.41 -6.99
CA LEU A 63 5.32 -8.78 -5.97
C LEU A 63 3.87 -9.20 -6.12
N ASN A 64 3.22 -9.38 -4.98
CA ASN A 64 1.77 -9.49 -4.88
C ASN A 64 1.29 -8.31 -4.05
N LEU A 65 0.38 -7.53 -4.60
CA LEU A 65 -0.07 -6.32 -3.92
C LEU A 65 -1.49 -5.93 -4.34
N THR A 66 -2.10 -5.07 -3.56
CA THR A 66 -3.36 -4.43 -3.89
C THR A 66 -3.17 -2.92 -3.82
N ILE A 67 -3.61 -2.21 -4.84
CA ILE A 67 -3.65 -0.74 -4.84
C ILE A 67 -5.07 -0.32 -4.48
N TYR A 68 -5.18 0.51 -3.44
CA TYR A 68 -6.44 1.09 -3.01
C TYR A 68 -6.47 2.57 -3.40
N GLN A 69 -7.59 2.99 -3.96
CA GLN A 69 -7.82 4.40 -4.25
C GLN A 69 -9.25 4.76 -3.88
N GLN A 70 -9.42 5.85 -3.16
CA GLN A 70 -10.74 6.33 -2.76
C GLN A 70 -11.30 7.25 -3.84
N ALA A 71 -12.60 7.09 -4.13
CA ALA A 71 -13.30 7.93 -5.10
C ALA A 71 -14.76 8.09 -4.71
N HIS A 72 -15.30 9.29 -4.83
CA HIS A 72 -16.71 9.55 -4.50
C HIS A 72 -17.66 8.71 -5.36
N ASN A 73 -17.33 8.50 -6.64
CA ASN A 73 -18.12 7.72 -7.58
C ASN A 73 -17.60 6.28 -7.74
N TYR A 74 -17.06 5.70 -6.69
CA TYR A 74 -16.40 4.39 -6.73
C TYR A 74 -17.27 3.27 -7.31
N LYS A 75 -18.59 3.34 -7.13
CA LYS A 75 -19.51 2.30 -7.61
C LYS A 75 -19.53 2.17 -9.14
N GLU A 76 -19.19 3.23 -9.86
CA GLU A 76 -19.13 3.23 -11.32
C GLU A 76 -18.02 2.33 -11.86
N PHE A 77 -17.09 1.92 -11.01
CA PHE A 77 -15.92 1.12 -11.40
C PHE A 77 -16.06 -0.37 -11.07
N SER A 78 -17.25 -0.80 -10.63
CA SER A 78 -17.49 -2.18 -10.19
C SER A 78 -17.39 -3.22 -11.30
N ASN A 79 -17.50 -2.83 -12.55
CA ASN A 79 -17.38 -3.74 -13.69
C ASN A 79 -15.93 -4.06 -14.08
N LYS A 80 -14.96 -3.29 -13.56
CA LYS A 80 -13.55 -3.42 -13.91
C LYS A 80 -12.68 -3.72 -12.72
N TYR A 81 -13.03 -3.21 -11.55
CA TYR A 81 -12.28 -3.37 -10.31
C TYR A 81 -13.18 -3.85 -9.19
N ASP A 82 -12.58 -4.42 -8.16
CA ASP A 82 -13.30 -4.66 -6.91
C ASP A 82 -13.55 -3.35 -6.19
N ILE A 83 -14.69 -3.23 -5.56
CA ILE A 83 -15.05 -2.02 -4.81
C ILE A 83 -15.50 -2.39 -3.40
N GLU A 84 -15.26 -1.49 -2.46
CA GLU A 84 -15.74 -1.59 -1.09
C GLU A 84 -16.22 -0.23 -0.59
N GLU A 85 -17.36 -0.21 0.11
CA GLU A 85 -17.83 1.01 0.74
C GLU A 85 -16.91 1.42 1.89
N LYS A 86 -16.43 0.43 2.64
CA LYS A 86 -15.53 0.66 3.77
C LYS A 86 -14.55 -0.50 3.91
N PHE A 87 -13.28 -0.17 3.97
CA PHE A 87 -12.21 -1.11 4.27
C PHE A 87 -11.57 -0.73 5.61
N SER A 88 -11.27 -1.71 6.45
CA SER A 88 -10.55 -1.43 7.68
C SER A 88 -9.56 -2.54 8.03
N SER A 89 -8.41 -2.13 8.56
CA SER A 89 -7.46 -2.99 9.24
C SER A 89 -7.38 -2.50 10.68
N PRO A 90 -8.01 -3.20 11.63
CA PRO A 90 -8.28 -2.62 12.95
C PRO A 90 -7.09 -2.62 13.90
N LYS A 91 -6.08 -3.44 13.64
CA LYS A 91 -4.95 -3.59 14.56
C LYS A 91 -3.63 -3.55 13.81
N CYS A 92 -2.98 -2.38 13.82
CA CYS A 92 -1.75 -2.16 13.11
C CYS A 92 -0.70 -1.49 14.00
N ILE A 93 0.56 -1.75 13.68
CA ILE A 93 1.68 -0.93 14.12
C ILE A 93 1.83 0.18 13.08
N TYR A 94 1.84 1.42 13.52
CA TYR A 94 1.95 2.59 12.67
C TYR A 94 3.30 3.26 12.84
N LEU A 95 3.93 3.62 11.72
CA LEU A 95 5.16 4.40 11.70
C LEU A 95 5.13 5.37 10.52
N ARG A 96 5.43 6.64 10.80
CA ARG A 96 5.63 7.65 9.73
C ARG A 96 7.12 7.79 9.44
N TYR A 97 7.47 7.70 8.18
CA TYR A 97 8.79 8.01 7.68
C TYR A 97 8.79 9.40 7.02
N ASP A 98 9.72 10.25 7.43
CA ASP A 98 9.97 11.53 6.79
C ASP A 98 11.47 11.63 6.55
N GLY A 99 11.89 11.53 5.32
CA GLY A 99 13.29 11.52 5.01
C GLY A 99 13.60 11.33 3.53
N ILE A 100 14.79 10.81 3.25
CA ILE A 100 15.29 10.58 1.90
C ILE A 100 14.65 9.31 1.33
N PHE A 101 14.21 9.38 0.06
CA PHE A 101 13.55 8.26 -0.59
C PHE A 101 14.41 6.97 -0.56
N SER A 102 15.72 7.09 -0.78
CA SER A 102 16.62 5.94 -0.84
C SER A 102 16.74 5.18 0.49
N ASP A 103 16.34 5.78 1.61
CA ASP A 103 16.43 5.15 2.93
C ASP A 103 15.10 4.54 3.38
N MET A 104 14.06 4.56 2.53
CA MET A 104 12.73 4.06 2.91
C MET A 104 12.72 2.58 3.28
N ASP A 105 13.53 1.76 2.64
CA ASP A 105 13.52 0.31 2.84
C ASP A 105 13.93 -0.11 4.27
N ILE A 106 14.61 0.76 5.01
CA ILE A 106 14.97 0.48 6.41
C ILE A 106 13.75 0.45 7.33
N ILE A 107 12.63 1.05 6.92
CA ILE A 107 11.44 1.21 7.76
C ILE A 107 10.79 -0.14 8.06
N GLU A 108 10.67 -1.01 7.07
CA GLU A 108 10.11 -2.36 7.30
C GLU A 108 10.94 -3.12 8.33
N LYS A 109 12.26 -2.99 8.25
CA LYS A 109 13.17 -3.63 9.21
C LYS A 109 12.99 -3.09 10.61
N LYS A 110 12.79 -1.79 10.77
CA LYS A 110 12.51 -1.17 12.07
C LYS A 110 11.21 -1.69 12.66
N ILE A 111 10.17 -1.82 11.84
CA ILE A 111 8.88 -2.36 12.29
C ILE A 111 9.04 -3.81 12.72
N ASP A 112 9.78 -4.61 11.95
CA ASP A 112 10.01 -6.02 12.27
C ASP A 112 10.77 -6.17 13.59
N VAL A 113 11.79 -5.37 13.82
CA VAL A 113 12.57 -5.36 15.08
C VAL A 113 11.66 -4.98 16.26
N TYR A 114 10.87 -3.93 16.10
CA TYR A 114 9.93 -3.51 17.13
C TYR A 114 8.94 -4.62 17.50
N CYS A 115 8.36 -5.27 16.48
CA CYS A 115 7.42 -6.37 16.71
C CYS A 115 8.09 -7.54 17.43
N TYR A 116 9.30 -7.88 17.04
CA TYR A 116 10.07 -8.94 17.69
C TYR A 116 10.34 -8.62 19.15
N GLU A 117 10.82 -7.41 19.45
CA GLU A 117 11.15 -6.97 20.81
C GLU A 117 9.93 -6.90 21.72
N ASN A 118 8.75 -6.65 21.16
CA ASN A 118 7.49 -6.52 21.92
C ASN A 118 6.61 -7.78 21.83
N ASN A 119 7.14 -8.88 21.32
CA ASN A 119 6.46 -10.17 21.21
C ASN A 119 5.12 -10.07 20.44
N LEU A 120 5.09 -9.24 19.39
CA LEU A 120 3.92 -9.10 18.54
C LEU A 120 4.01 -10.07 17.37
N ILE A 121 2.89 -10.74 17.08
CA ILE A 121 2.77 -11.63 15.94
C ILE A 121 2.22 -10.82 14.77
N THR A 122 2.97 -10.75 13.67
CA THR A 122 2.59 -9.98 12.50
C THR A 122 1.90 -10.84 11.45
N LYS A 123 1.07 -10.20 10.63
CA LYS A 123 0.60 -10.74 9.37
C LYS A 123 1.54 -10.32 8.25
N PRO A 124 1.55 -11.00 7.10
CA PRO A 124 2.48 -10.67 6.01
C PRO A 124 2.18 -9.34 5.30
N ASN A 125 1.08 -8.70 5.63
CA ASN A 125 0.63 -7.49 4.94
C ASN A 125 1.23 -6.23 5.56
N ILE A 126 1.66 -5.31 4.69
CA ILE A 126 2.03 -3.96 5.10
C ILE A 126 1.39 -2.96 4.15
N PHE A 127 0.76 -1.92 4.70
CA PHE A 127 0.16 -0.83 3.93
C PHE A 127 1.10 0.35 3.92
N VAL A 128 1.33 0.90 2.73
CA VAL A 128 2.17 2.09 2.54
C VAL A 128 1.34 3.18 1.89
N ILE A 129 1.31 4.35 2.52
CA ILE A 129 0.62 5.53 2.01
C ILE A 129 1.68 6.59 1.73
N MET A 130 1.84 6.97 0.46
CA MET A 130 2.73 8.06 0.08
C MET A 130 2.01 9.37 0.31
N VAL A 131 2.28 10.00 1.45
CA VAL A 131 1.61 11.25 1.86
C VAL A 131 2.12 12.42 1.06
N GLU A 132 3.44 12.50 0.86
CA GLU A 132 4.08 13.59 0.16
C GLU A 132 5.37 13.10 -0.47
N GLN A 133 5.68 13.53 -1.70
CA GLN A 133 6.89 13.15 -2.41
C GLN A 133 7.43 14.33 -3.20
N SER A 134 8.70 14.65 -2.98
CA SER A 134 9.50 15.57 -3.78
C SER A 134 10.69 14.82 -4.38
N GLU A 135 11.62 15.51 -5.06
CA GLU A 135 12.70 14.85 -5.81
C GLU A 135 13.47 13.78 -5.04
N ASP A 136 13.87 14.09 -3.80
CA ASP A 136 14.70 13.20 -2.99
C ASP A 136 14.10 12.88 -1.62
N ARG A 137 13.02 13.54 -1.24
CA ARG A 137 12.40 13.37 0.07
C ARG A 137 10.98 12.82 -0.07
N VAL A 138 10.56 12.10 0.96
CA VAL A 138 9.25 11.47 1.00
C VAL A 138 8.72 11.48 2.44
N ILE A 139 7.41 11.67 2.55
CA ILE A 139 6.67 11.38 3.78
C ILE A 139 5.75 10.21 3.47
N ALA A 140 5.92 9.11 4.18
CA ALA A 140 5.13 7.91 3.98
C ALA A 140 4.64 7.36 5.32
N ASP A 141 3.40 6.88 5.33
CA ASP A 141 2.82 6.21 6.48
C ASP A 141 2.82 4.70 6.24
N TYR A 142 3.29 3.96 7.23
CA TYR A 142 3.34 2.50 7.20
C TYR A 142 2.41 1.95 8.26
N PHE A 143 1.55 0.99 7.86
CA PHE A 143 0.69 0.26 8.77
C PHE A 143 0.97 -1.23 8.61
N LYS A 144 1.53 -1.85 9.64
CA LYS A 144 1.80 -3.30 9.65
C LYS A 144 0.73 -4.00 10.46
N GLU A 145 -0.01 -4.91 9.83
CA GLU A 145 -1.03 -5.69 10.53
C GLU A 145 -0.40 -6.62 11.54
N VAL A 146 -1.00 -6.67 12.74
CA VAL A 146 -0.63 -7.63 13.79
C VAL A 146 -1.87 -8.41 14.22
N ILE A 147 -1.63 -9.58 14.80
CA ILE A 147 -2.70 -10.44 15.30
C ILE A 147 -3.16 -9.99 16.69
#